data_9ee5891815650a22ad303158423048d1
#
_entry.id   9ee5891815650a22ad303158423048d1
#
_cell.length_a   1.000
_cell.length_b   1.000
_cell.length_c   1.000
_cell.angle_alpha   90.00
_cell.angle_beta   90.00
_cell.angle_gamma   90.00
#
_symmetry.space_group_name_H-M   'P 1'
#
loop_
_entity.id
_entity.type
_entity.pdbx_description
1 polymer ?
#
loop_
_entity_poly.entity_id
_entity_poly.type
_entity_poly.pdbx_seq_one_letter_code
_entity_poly.pdbx_strand_id
1 'polypeptide(L)'
;IKDKGHIVLCGWNENGESVIEAVLIQTQGSPVKIVLVNELDRDEVQTIQYKHEKEGIRFVRGNFVKESVLARANIARARSAIVLADQSGGHSIENADERTIFGTMTIKSMASKVRTCAELIHAENREHLLRANVDEIVVRGESAGSLLATAAVSPGVPDSIRRLINNQDENKLWRISVPNRLVGKSFAAAAQRLREKNGALLLGVIREEEKIQLGDILSDDSTFIDEFIRRKFEESGKDYFGGKRGLTVILNPEDEFELTRNDGLVVIARERPT
;
A
#
# COMPACT_ATOMS: atom_id res chain seq x y z
N ILE A 1 -5.54 21.83 5.72
CA ILE A 1 -6.51 20.77 6.02
C ILE A 1 -6.33 20.33 7.46
N LYS A 2 -7.44 20.03 8.17
CA LYS A 2 -7.42 19.63 9.59
C LYS A 2 -7.76 18.14 9.79
N ASP A 3 -7.97 17.39 8.69
CA ASP A 3 -8.35 15.98 8.76
C ASP A 3 -7.23 15.12 9.37
N LYS A 4 -7.65 14.01 10.01
CA LYS A 4 -6.78 12.98 10.57
C LYS A 4 -7.25 11.62 10.07
N GLY A 5 -6.32 10.70 9.89
CA GLY A 5 -6.65 9.36 9.39
C GLY A 5 -7.15 9.33 7.94
N HIS A 6 -6.95 10.42 7.19
CA HIS A 6 -7.30 10.55 5.77
C HIS A 6 -6.22 9.91 4.88
N ILE A 7 -6.55 9.73 3.61
CA ILE A 7 -5.62 9.28 2.58
C ILE A 7 -5.20 10.49 1.76
N VAL A 8 -3.89 10.67 1.56
CA VAL A 8 -3.34 11.71 0.69
C VAL A 8 -2.98 11.08 -0.64
N LEU A 9 -3.58 11.57 -1.73
CA LEU A 9 -3.29 11.17 -3.10
C LEU A 9 -2.46 12.27 -3.76
N CYS A 10 -1.18 12.00 -3.98
CA CYS A 10 -0.21 12.91 -4.57
C CYS A 10 -0.02 12.61 -6.06
N GLY A 11 0.04 13.67 -6.87
CA GLY A 11 0.13 13.54 -8.33
C GLY A 11 -1.23 13.25 -8.96
N TRP A 12 -1.25 13.18 -10.30
CA TRP A 12 -2.42 12.84 -11.09
C TRP A 12 -2.03 12.31 -12.46
N ASN A 13 -2.75 11.31 -12.94
CA ASN A 13 -2.65 10.76 -14.29
C ASN A 13 -3.98 10.09 -14.68
N GLU A 14 -4.01 9.38 -15.80
CA GLU A 14 -5.21 8.69 -16.30
C GLU A 14 -5.82 7.68 -15.32
N ASN A 15 -5.04 7.17 -14.35
CA ASN A 15 -5.52 6.23 -13.33
C ASN A 15 -6.08 6.92 -12.08
N GLY A 16 -5.96 8.23 -11.97
CA GLY A 16 -6.29 8.97 -10.75
C GLY A 16 -7.73 8.73 -10.27
N GLU A 17 -8.70 8.78 -11.17
CA GLU A 17 -10.10 8.49 -10.82
C GLU A 17 -10.31 7.04 -10.38
N SER A 18 -9.74 6.07 -11.10
CA SER A 18 -9.83 4.66 -10.75
C SER A 18 -9.25 4.38 -9.36
N VAL A 19 -8.18 5.09 -8.97
CA VAL A 19 -7.59 4.99 -7.64
C VAL A 19 -8.55 5.53 -6.58
N ILE A 20 -9.20 6.67 -6.83
CA ILE A 20 -10.23 7.21 -5.93
C ILE A 20 -11.35 6.20 -5.73
N GLU A 21 -11.94 5.69 -6.81
CA GLU A 21 -13.02 4.73 -6.78
C GLU A 21 -12.64 3.44 -6.03
N ALA A 22 -11.45 2.91 -6.30
CA ALA A 22 -10.92 1.74 -5.60
C ALA A 22 -10.75 1.98 -4.09
N VAL A 23 -10.23 3.14 -3.69
CA VAL A 23 -10.09 3.52 -2.28
C VAL A 23 -11.46 3.60 -1.60
N LEU A 24 -12.43 4.22 -2.24
CA LEU A 24 -13.79 4.35 -1.70
C LEU A 24 -14.45 2.98 -1.51
N ILE A 25 -14.30 2.07 -2.48
CA ILE A 25 -14.82 0.71 -2.39
C ILE A 25 -14.14 -0.07 -1.24
N GLN A 26 -12.81 -0.03 -1.16
CA GLN A 26 -12.05 -0.75 -0.15
C GLN A 26 -12.26 -0.22 1.28
N THR A 27 -12.76 1.00 1.41
CA THR A 27 -13.06 1.64 2.70
C THR A 27 -14.56 1.66 3.03
N GLN A 28 -15.40 0.94 2.28
CA GLN A 28 -16.81 0.78 2.60
C GLN A 28 -17.00 0.27 4.04
N GLY A 29 -17.91 0.92 4.79
CA GLY A 29 -18.13 0.64 6.21
C GLY A 29 -17.19 1.38 7.19
N SER A 30 -16.14 2.02 6.68
CA SER A 30 -15.26 2.89 7.47
C SER A 30 -14.80 4.06 6.59
N PRO A 31 -15.68 5.03 6.31
CA PRO A 31 -15.42 6.08 5.32
C PRO A 31 -14.18 6.88 5.67
N VAL A 32 -13.28 6.95 4.71
CA VAL A 32 -12.00 7.67 4.80
C VAL A 32 -12.06 8.88 3.88
N LYS A 33 -11.64 10.03 4.38
CA LYS A 33 -11.52 11.23 3.57
C LYS A 33 -10.30 11.14 2.66
N ILE A 34 -10.42 11.66 1.45
CA ILE A 34 -9.33 11.74 0.48
C ILE A 34 -8.93 13.19 0.30
N VAL A 35 -7.63 13.44 0.31
CA VAL A 35 -7.01 14.74 0.04
C VAL A 35 -6.13 14.61 -1.21
N LEU A 36 -6.52 15.27 -2.29
CA LEU A 36 -5.73 15.33 -3.50
C LEU A 36 -4.66 16.41 -3.39
N VAL A 37 -3.45 16.11 -3.84
CA VAL A 37 -2.31 17.04 -3.86
C VAL A 37 -1.65 16.97 -5.22
N ASN A 38 -1.95 17.90 -6.09
CA ASN A 38 -1.41 17.96 -7.46
C ASN A 38 -1.49 19.37 -8.05
N GLU A 39 -1.14 19.51 -9.31
CA GLU A 39 -1.09 20.78 -10.02
C GLU A 39 -2.17 20.88 -11.11
N LEU A 40 -3.26 20.09 -11.04
CA LEU A 40 -4.41 20.19 -11.92
C LEU A 40 -4.99 21.62 -11.95
N ASP A 41 -5.60 21.98 -13.06
CA ASP A 41 -6.30 23.23 -13.14
C ASP A 41 -7.61 23.21 -12.31
N ARG A 42 -8.26 24.39 -12.25
CA ARG A 42 -9.43 24.56 -11.40
C ARG A 42 -10.64 23.79 -11.91
N ASP A 43 -10.80 23.71 -13.23
CA ASP A 43 -11.97 23.11 -13.86
C ASP A 43 -11.92 21.58 -13.75
N GLU A 44 -10.73 20.99 -13.94
CA GLU A 44 -10.50 19.57 -13.72
C GLU A 44 -10.79 19.17 -12.26
N VAL A 45 -10.28 19.95 -11.30
CA VAL A 45 -10.52 19.72 -9.89
C VAL A 45 -12.00 19.82 -9.52
N GLN A 46 -12.71 20.83 -10.06
CA GLN A 46 -14.14 20.98 -9.83
C GLN A 46 -14.93 19.80 -10.37
N THR A 47 -14.56 19.27 -11.53
CA THR A 47 -15.19 18.08 -12.12
C THR A 47 -15.04 16.87 -11.21
N ILE A 48 -13.83 16.61 -10.69
CA ILE A 48 -13.55 15.52 -9.76
C ILE A 48 -14.36 15.71 -8.47
N GLN A 49 -14.36 16.92 -7.90
CA GLN A 49 -15.08 17.22 -6.67
C GLN A 49 -16.60 17.09 -6.83
N TYR A 50 -17.14 17.49 -7.97
CA TYR A 50 -18.57 17.32 -8.26
C TYR A 50 -18.95 15.84 -8.39
N LYS A 51 -18.15 15.05 -9.11
CA LYS A 51 -18.36 13.61 -9.27
C LYS A 51 -18.37 12.88 -7.90
N HIS A 52 -17.54 13.34 -6.97
CA HIS A 52 -17.37 12.76 -5.63
C HIS A 52 -17.84 13.70 -4.50
N GLU A 53 -18.92 14.43 -4.73
CA GLU A 53 -19.45 15.42 -3.76
C GLU A 53 -19.80 14.77 -2.41
N LYS A 54 -20.39 13.58 -2.44
CA LYS A 54 -20.82 12.85 -1.24
C LYS A 54 -19.65 12.39 -0.36
N GLU A 55 -18.52 12.09 -0.97
CA GLU A 55 -17.29 11.63 -0.33
C GLU A 55 -16.47 12.79 0.24
N GLY A 56 -16.77 14.00 -0.19
CA GLY A 56 -16.15 15.22 0.32
C GLY A 56 -14.65 15.30 0.06
N ILE A 57 -14.22 14.97 -1.15
CA ILE A 57 -12.82 15.03 -1.57
C ILE A 57 -12.29 16.44 -1.44
N ARG A 58 -11.13 16.58 -0.78
CA ARG A 58 -10.45 17.86 -0.60
C ARG A 58 -9.26 17.99 -1.53
N PHE A 59 -8.90 19.20 -1.84
CA PHE A 59 -7.82 19.52 -2.76
C PHE A 59 -6.81 20.51 -2.17
N VAL A 60 -5.55 20.23 -2.38
CA VAL A 60 -4.41 21.11 -2.08
C VAL A 60 -3.61 21.29 -3.36
N ARG A 61 -3.77 22.42 -4.02
CA ARG A 61 -3.00 22.72 -5.23
C ARG A 61 -1.53 22.95 -4.89
N GLY A 62 -0.65 22.28 -5.62
CA GLY A 62 0.78 22.50 -5.59
C GLY A 62 1.61 21.25 -5.81
N ASN A 63 2.89 21.48 -5.99
CA ASN A 63 3.87 20.42 -6.19
C ASN A 63 4.10 19.66 -4.88
N PHE A 64 3.71 18.38 -4.84
CA PHE A 64 3.81 17.50 -3.68
C PHE A 64 5.25 17.12 -3.28
N VAL A 65 6.25 17.46 -4.09
CA VAL A 65 7.67 17.34 -3.71
C VAL A 65 8.03 18.38 -2.62
N LYS A 66 7.25 19.45 -2.47
CA LYS A 66 7.51 20.52 -1.50
C LYS A 66 6.87 20.21 -0.14
N GLU A 67 7.66 20.25 0.93
CA GLU A 67 7.19 20.05 2.30
C GLU A 67 6.04 20.97 2.68
N SER A 68 6.09 22.26 2.28
CA SER A 68 5.04 23.25 2.57
C SER A 68 3.68 22.85 1.96
N VAL A 69 3.66 22.17 0.83
CA VAL A 69 2.44 21.68 0.19
C VAL A 69 1.91 20.45 0.95
N LEU A 70 2.75 19.49 1.28
CA LEU A 70 2.39 18.32 2.07
C LEU A 70 1.95 18.68 3.50
N ALA A 71 2.54 19.71 4.11
CA ALA A 71 2.10 20.24 5.40
C ALA A 71 0.66 20.79 5.31
N ARG A 72 0.30 21.50 4.22
CA ARG A 72 -1.09 21.96 4.00
C ARG A 72 -2.08 20.79 3.85
N ALA A 73 -1.62 19.66 3.31
CA ALA A 73 -2.39 18.42 3.22
C ALA A 73 -2.45 17.65 4.54
N ASN A 74 -1.76 18.12 5.60
CA ASN A 74 -1.64 17.48 6.91
C ASN A 74 -1.11 16.03 6.82
N ILE A 75 -0.06 15.84 6.01
CA ILE A 75 0.52 14.52 5.75
C ILE A 75 0.91 13.77 7.03
N ALA A 76 1.42 14.45 8.05
CA ALA A 76 1.83 13.87 9.32
C ALA A 76 0.68 13.19 10.11
N ARG A 77 -0.56 13.49 9.77
CA ARG A 77 -1.76 12.89 10.37
C ARG A 77 -2.54 12.01 9.41
N ALA A 78 -2.01 11.76 8.22
CA ALA A 78 -2.61 10.87 7.25
C ALA A 78 -2.51 9.41 7.71
N ARG A 79 -3.48 8.59 7.31
CA ARG A 79 -3.44 7.13 7.46
C ARG A 79 -2.45 6.51 6.46
N SER A 80 -2.48 7.00 5.23
CA SER A 80 -1.58 6.57 4.16
C SER A 80 -1.45 7.63 3.09
N ALA A 81 -0.42 7.51 2.26
CA ALA A 81 -0.17 8.31 1.09
C ALA A 81 -0.07 7.40 -0.15
N ILE A 82 -0.65 7.84 -1.24
CA ILE A 82 -0.50 7.22 -2.56
C ILE A 82 0.18 8.26 -3.44
N VAL A 83 1.26 7.88 -4.10
CA VAL A 83 2.01 8.76 -5.01
C VAL A 83 1.90 8.20 -6.42
N LEU A 84 1.18 8.89 -7.28
CA LEU A 84 1.02 8.54 -8.68
C LEU A 84 2.20 9.09 -9.51
N ALA A 85 2.49 8.42 -10.62
CA ALA A 85 3.36 8.94 -11.67
C ALA A 85 2.71 10.19 -12.30
N ASP A 86 3.12 11.36 -11.81
CA ASP A 86 2.41 12.63 -11.96
C ASP A 86 2.60 13.25 -13.34
N GLN A 87 1.48 13.56 -13.99
CA GLN A 87 1.40 14.28 -15.27
C GLN A 87 0.59 15.58 -15.13
N SER A 88 0.17 15.96 -13.91
CA SER A 88 -0.54 17.22 -13.68
C SER A 88 0.36 18.43 -13.91
N GLY A 89 -0.24 19.57 -14.23
CA GLY A 89 0.50 20.83 -14.44
C GLY A 89 1.45 20.82 -15.64
N GLY A 90 1.21 19.95 -16.63
CA GLY A 90 2.02 19.87 -17.84
C GLY A 90 3.37 19.14 -17.66
N HIS A 91 3.53 18.37 -16.60
CA HIS A 91 4.72 17.54 -16.40
C HIS A 91 4.76 16.38 -17.39
N SER A 92 5.94 16.14 -17.96
CA SER A 92 6.14 15.04 -18.90
C SER A 92 6.21 13.69 -18.17
N ILE A 93 5.87 12.64 -18.90
CA ILE A 93 5.91 11.27 -18.40
C ILE A 93 7.35 10.82 -18.11
N GLU A 94 8.35 11.36 -18.83
CA GLU A 94 9.76 11.03 -18.63
C GLU A 94 10.26 11.44 -17.24
N ASN A 95 9.69 12.50 -16.66
CA ASN A 95 10.09 13.00 -15.32
C ASN A 95 9.18 12.49 -14.20
N ALA A 96 8.21 11.65 -14.51
CA ALA A 96 7.21 11.21 -13.53
C ALA A 96 7.83 10.38 -12.39
N ASP A 97 8.75 9.47 -12.72
CA ASP A 97 9.41 8.63 -11.72
C ASP A 97 10.30 9.44 -10.77
N GLU A 98 11.02 10.45 -11.28
CA GLU A 98 11.81 11.35 -10.42
C GLU A 98 10.92 12.09 -9.42
N ARG A 99 9.78 12.61 -9.87
CA ARG A 99 8.80 13.28 -9.01
C ARG A 99 8.22 12.32 -7.97
N THR A 100 7.92 11.08 -8.36
CA THR A 100 7.46 10.03 -7.45
C THR A 100 8.52 9.75 -6.36
N ILE A 101 9.79 9.61 -6.74
CA ILE A 101 10.90 9.34 -5.82
C ILE A 101 11.05 10.51 -4.84
N PHE A 102 11.20 11.75 -5.33
CA PHE A 102 11.37 12.92 -4.48
C PHE A 102 10.16 13.17 -3.58
N GLY A 103 8.94 13.02 -4.10
CA GLY A 103 7.72 13.15 -3.31
C GLY A 103 7.64 12.11 -2.19
N THR A 104 8.00 10.86 -2.49
CA THR A 104 8.08 9.78 -1.50
C THR A 104 9.12 10.07 -0.42
N MET A 105 10.31 10.52 -0.81
CA MET A 105 11.36 10.92 0.15
C MET A 105 10.87 12.04 1.07
N THR A 106 10.23 13.07 0.51
CA THR A 106 9.67 14.18 1.29
C THR A 106 8.59 13.70 2.26
N ILE A 107 7.67 12.84 1.80
CA ILE A 107 6.63 12.25 2.67
C ILE A 107 7.27 11.48 3.83
N LYS A 108 8.26 10.63 3.55
CA LYS A 108 8.91 9.80 4.57
C LYS A 108 9.78 10.61 5.52
N SER A 109 10.40 11.70 5.06
CA SER A 109 11.10 12.66 5.91
C SER A 109 10.15 13.35 6.90
N MET A 110 8.99 13.82 6.43
CA MET A 110 8.01 14.53 7.25
C MET A 110 7.19 13.60 8.14
N ALA A 111 6.94 12.38 7.71
CA ALA A 111 5.99 11.45 8.30
C ALA A 111 6.40 9.99 8.07
N SER A 112 7.50 9.56 8.67
CA SER A 112 8.12 8.23 8.49
C SER A 112 7.16 7.05 8.74
N LYS A 113 6.17 7.22 9.63
CA LYS A 113 5.17 6.20 9.99
C LYS A 113 3.98 6.13 9.03
N VAL A 114 3.81 7.12 8.15
CA VAL A 114 2.71 7.11 7.17
C VAL A 114 3.01 6.06 6.11
N ARG A 115 2.08 5.10 5.97
CA ARG A 115 2.18 4.07 4.94
C ARG A 115 2.10 4.73 3.56
N THR A 116 3.11 4.49 2.72
CA THR A 116 3.24 5.12 1.41
C THR A 116 3.29 4.06 0.33
N CYS A 117 2.38 4.17 -0.65
CA CYS A 117 2.38 3.37 -1.87
C CYS A 117 2.76 4.28 -3.03
N ALA A 118 3.68 3.87 -3.89
CA ALA A 118 4.16 4.68 -5.00
C ALA A 118 4.07 3.95 -6.33
N GLU A 119 3.61 4.66 -7.36
CA GLU A 119 3.60 4.20 -8.74
C GLU A 119 4.90 4.55 -9.44
N LEU A 120 5.46 3.60 -10.20
CA LEU A 120 6.58 3.80 -11.13
C LEU A 120 6.16 3.43 -12.55
N ILE A 121 6.77 4.10 -13.50
CA ILE A 121 6.68 3.77 -14.93
C ILE A 121 7.80 2.77 -15.28
N HIS A 122 9.02 3.00 -14.78
CA HIS A 122 10.18 2.20 -15.10
C HIS A 122 10.63 1.37 -13.89
N ALA A 123 10.68 0.04 -14.07
CA ALA A 123 11.05 -0.90 -13.01
C ALA A 123 12.47 -0.70 -12.46
N GLU A 124 13.38 -0.15 -13.27
CA GLU A 124 14.76 0.16 -12.91
C GLU A 124 14.87 1.19 -11.77
N ASN A 125 13.84 2.03 -11.61
CA ASN A 125 13.78 3.03 -10.54
C ASN A 125 13.32 2.46 -9.18
N ARG A 126 12.99 1.17 -9.10
CA ARG A 126 12.49 0.49 -7.88
C ARG A 126 13.44 0.66 -6.69
N GLU A 127 14.74 0.50 -6.93
CA GLU A 127 15.75 0.60 -5.87
C GLU A 127 15.79 1.99 -5.21
N HIS A 128 15.51 3.06 -5.96
CA HIS A 128 15.46 4.41 -5.40
C HIS A 128 14.29 4.57 -4.43
N LEU A 129 13.12 4.01 -4.75
CA LEU A 129 11.97 4.02 -3.84
C LEU A 129 12.18 3.13 -2.61
N LEU A 130 12.85 1.99 -2.76
CA LEU A 130 13.20 1.13 -1.63
C LEU A 130 14.12 1.86 -0.64
N ARG A 131 15.11 2.61 -1.14
CA ARG A 131 15.98 3.47 -0.31
C ARG A 131 15.22 4.62 0.34
N ALA A 132 14.17 5.12 -0.32
CA ALA A 132 13.28 6.14 0.24
C ALA A 132 12.31 5.58 1.31
N ASN A 133 12.42 4.30 1.67
CA ASN A 133 11.54 3.65 2.64
C ASN A 133 10.06 3.64 2.27
N VAL A 134 9.73 3.54 0.98
CA VAL A 134 8.35 3.29 0.52
C VAL A 134 7.85 1.96 1.05
N ASP A 135 6.56 1.84 1.35
CA ASP A 135 6.00 0.59 1.86
C ASP A 135 5.56 -0.35 0.74
N GLU A 136 5.04 0.19 -0.35
CA GLU A 136 4.58 -0.57 -1.51
C GLU A 136 4.95 0.13 -2.81
N ILE A 137 5.33 -0.64 -3.82
CA ILE A 137 5.65 -0.14 -5.16
C ILE A 137 4.78 -0.86 -6.17
N VAL A 138 4.13 -0.08 -7.03
CA VAL A 138 3.38 -0.59 -8.18
C VAL A 138 4.08 -0.09 -9.44
N VAL A 139 4.62 -1.01 -10.25
CA VAL A 139 5.23 -0.64 -11.54
C VAL A 139 4.20 -0.82 -12.64
N ARG A 140 3.97 0.24 -13.41
CA ARG A 140 3.00 0.26 -14.49
C ARG A 140 3.36 -0.79 -15.54
N GLY A 141 2.41 -1.67 -15.87
CA GLY A 141 2.60 -2.68 -16.90
C GLY A 141 3.46 -3.88 -16.51
N GLU A 142 4.02 -3.96 -15.29
CA GLU A 142 4.90 -5.05 -14.85
C GLU A 142 4.28 -6.45 -15.07
N SER A 143 2.99 -6.60 -14.84
CA SER A 143 2.28 -7.87 -14.99
C SER A 143 1.76 -8.13 -16.41
N ALA A 144 1.92 -7.20 -17.34
CA ALA A 144 1.28 -7.29 -18.66
C ALA A 144 1.77 -8.52 -19.47
N GLY A 145 3.07 -8.78 -19.47
CA GLY A 145 3.65 -9.94 -20.15
C GLY A 145 3.13 -11.26 -19.60
N SER A 146 3.08 -11.40 -18.27
CA SER A 146 2.56 -12.60 -17.61
C SER A 146 1.07 -12.80 -17.89
N LEU A 147 0.28 -11.71 -17.89
CA LEU A 147 -1.14 -11.78 -18.20
C LEU A 147 -1.39 -12.18 -19.67
N LEU A 148 -0.59 -11.65 -20.61
CA LEU A 148 -0.68 -12.04 -22.03
C LEU A 148 -0.35 -13.52 -22.23
N ALA A 149 0.73 -14.01 -21.64
CA ALA A 149 1.11 -15.41 -21.70
C ALA A 149 0.02 -16.30 -21.08
N THR A 150 -0.51 -15.92 -19.93
CA THR A 150 -1.60 -16.66 -19.27
C THR A 150 -2.87 -16.67 -20.11
N ALA A 151 -3.19 -15.55 -20.77
CA ALA A 151 -4.37 -15.50 -21.66
C ALA A 151 -4.27 -16.48 -22.83
N ALA A 152 -3.06 -16.66 -23.36
CA ALA A 152 -2.83 -17.59 -24.47
C ALA A 152 -2.94 -19.05 -24.06
N VAL A 153 -2.51 -19.42 -22.84
CA VAL A 153 -2.42 -20.81 -22.38
C VAL A 153 -3.65 -21.21 -21.54
N SER A 154 -4.20 -20.26 -20.76
CA SER A 154 -5.30 -20.49 -19.82
C SER A 154 -6.36 -19.40 -19.98
N PRO A 155 -7.18 -19.47 -21.04
CA PRO A 155 -8.22 -18.47 -21.30
C PRO A 155 -9.18 -18.32 -20.12
N GLY A 156 -9.52 -17.06 -19.80
CA GLY A 156 -10.42 -16.71 -18.69
C GLY A 156 -9.72 -16.42 -17.36
N VAL A 157 -8.50 -16.91 -17.13
CA VAL A 157 -7.74 -16.60 -15.89
C VAL A 157 -7.42 -15.12 -15.76
N PRO A 158 -6.89 -14.44 -16.80
CA PRO A 158 -6.65 -12.99 -16.69
C PRO A 158 -7.91 -12.17 -16.45
N ASP A 159 -9.06 -12.57 -17.03
CA ASP A 159 -10.34 -11.90 -16.81
C ASP A 159 -10.81 -12.06 -15.35
N SER A 160 -10.63 -13.26 -14.78
CA SER A 160 -10.94 -13.52 -13.37
C SER A 160 -10.12 -12.65 -12.43
N ILE A 161 -8.81 -12.53 -12.67
CA ILE A 161 -7.93 -11.65 -11.89
C ILE A 161 -8.36 -10.19 -12.01
N ARG A 162 -8.61 -9.71 -13.24
CA ARG A 162 -9.03 -8.34 -13.51
C ARG A 162 -10.33 -7.99 -12.80
N ARG A 163 -11.34 -8.89 -12.81
CA ARG A 163 -12.61 -8.68 -12.11
C ARG A 163 -12.42 -8.52 -10.60
N LEU A 164 -11.56 -9.33 -10.00
CA LEU A 164 -11.26 -9.26 -8.56
C LEU A 164 -10.53 -7.96 -8.20
N ILE A 165 -9.56 -7.52 -9.01
CA ILE A 165 -8.76 -6.31 -8.74
C ILE A 165 -9.58 -5.05 -8.98
N ASN A 166 -10.33 -4.98 -10.08
CA ASN A 166 -11.09 -3.78 -10.46
C ASN A 166 -12.45 -3.67 -9.74
N ASN A 167 -12.74 -4.56 -8.80
CA ASN A 167 -14.01 -4.58 -8.05
C ASN A 167 -15.26 -4.61 -8.97
N GLN A 168 -15.14 -5.18 -10.17
CA GLN A 168 -16.23 -5.29 -11.16
C GLN A 168 -17.19 -6.42 -10.86
N ASP A 169 -16.86 -7.28 -9.92
CA ASP A 169 -17.67 -8.40 -9.48
C ASP A 169 -18.31 -8.13 -8.12
N GLU A 170 -19.36 -8.89 -7.76
CA GLU A 170 -19.90 -8.88 -6.42
C GLU A 170 -18.89 -9.38 -5.40
N ASN A 171 -18.04 -10.34 -5.81
CA ASN A 171 -16.97 -10.86 -4.99
C ASN A 171 -15.73 -9.96 -5.10
N LYS A 172 -15.18 -9.58 -3.96
CA LYS A 172 -14.03 -8.67 -3.86
C LYS A 172 -12.92 -9.30 -3.05
N LEU A 173 -11.70 -8.85 -3.28
CA LEU A 173 -10.56 -9.18 -2.45
C LEU A 173 -10.55 -8.28 -1.20
N TRP A 174 -10.49 -8.91 -0.04
CA TRP A 174 -10.41 -8.22 1.24
C TRP A 174 -9.18 -8.68 2.02
N ARG A 175 -8.53 -7.73 2.69
CA ARG A 175 -7.64 -8.03 3.79
C ARG A 175 -8.40 -7.81 5.09
N ILE A 176 -8.49 -8.86 5.92
CA ILE A 176 -9.09 -8.80 7.26
C ILE A 176 -8.05 -9.20 8.32
N SER A 177 -8.20 -8.69 9.54
CA SER A 177 -7.43 -9.19 10.67
C SER A 177 -7.91 -10.59 11.04
N VAL A 178 -7.02 -11.40 11.64
CA VAL A 178 -7.42 -12.70 12.16
C VAL A 178 -8.44 -12.50 13.28
N PRO A 179 -9.67 -13.00 13.15
CA PRO A 179 -10.64 -12.96 14.23
C PRO A 179 -10.10 -13.68 15.48
N ASN A 180 -10.33 -13.15 16.68
CA ASN A 180 -9.80 -13.70 17.93
C ASN A 180 -10.02 -15.21 18.09
N ARG A 181 -11.15 -15.72 17.63
CA ARG A 181 -11.54 -17.15 17.65
C ARG A 181 -10.70 -18.03 16.70
N LEU A 182 -10.00 -17.42 15.72
CA LEU A 182 -9.14 -18.13 14.75
C LEU A 182 -7.66 -18.02 15.09
N VAL A 183 -7.28 -17.23 16.08
CA VAL A 183 -5.90 -17.15 16.56
C VAL A 183 -5.48 -18.50 17.15
N GLY A 184 -4.33 -19.03 16.72
CA GLY A 184 -3.84 -20.37 17.10
C GLY A 184 -4.57 -21.53 16.39
N LYS A 185 -5.43 -21.24 15.43
CA LYS A 185 -6.06 -22.28 14.59
C LYS A 185 -5.29 -22.45 13.29
N SER A 186 -5.46 -23.62 12.68
CA SER A 186 -4.86 -23.93 11.39
C SER A 186 -5.53 -23.19 10.25
N PHE A 187 -4.80 -23.04 9.12
CA PHE A 187 -5.32 -22.44 7.90
C PHE A 187 -6.58 -23.14 7.40
N ALA A 188 -6.59 -24.49 7.40
CA ALA A 188 -7.76 -25.27 7.00
C ALA A 188 -8.98 -24.97 7.87
N ALA A 189 -8.81 -24.94 9.20
CA ALA A 189 -9.92 -24.64 10.12
C ALA A 189 -10.48 -23.21 9.91
N ALA A 190 -9.58 -22.25 9.63
CA ALA A 190 -9.99 -20.89 9.32
C ALA A 190 -10.72 -20.78 7.98
N ALA A 191 -10.22 -21.47 6.93
CA ALA A 191 -10.84 -21.51 5.61
C ALA A 191 -12.25 -22.10 5.68
N GLN A 192 -12.43 -23.23 6.37
CA GLN A 192 -13.73 -23.85 6.58
C GLN A 192 -14.68 -22.88 7.29
N ARG A 193 -14.23 -22.26 8.39
CA ARG A 193 -15.08 -21.37 9.19
C ARG A 193 -15.52 -20.13 8.42
N LEU A 194 -14.60 -19.51 7.66
CA LEU A 194 -14.91 -18.35 6.84
C LEU A 194 -15.87 -18.71 5.71
N ARG A 195 -15.73 -19.90 5.14
CA ARG A 195 -16.64 -20.42 4.11
C ARG A 195 -18.06 -20.63 4.65
N GLU A 196 -18.19 -21.31 5.78
CA GLU A 196 -19.47 -21.62 6.41
C GLU A 196 -20.20 -20.35 6.88
N LYS A 197 -19.48 -19.43 7.51
CA LYS A 197 -20.09 -18.24 8.13
C LYS A 197 -20.32 -17.11 7.15
N ASN A 198 -19.39 -16.86 6.23
CA ASN A 198 -19.35 -15.66 5.41
C ASN A 198 -19.44 -15.97 3.90
N GLY A 199 -19.48 -17.24 3.49
CA GLY A 199 -19.34 -17.63 2.09
C GLY A 199 -17.98 -17.23 1.48
N ALA A 200 -17.01 -16.90 2.32
CA ALA A 200 -15.72 -16.39 1.90
C ALA A 200 -14.75 -17.52 1.51
N LEU A 201 -13.91 -17.26 0.50
CA LEU A 201 -12.80 -18.12 0.13
C LEU A 201 -11.50 -17.54 0.69
N LEU A 202 -10.83 -18.26 1.58
CA LEU A 202 -9.52 -17.86 2.11
C LEU A 202 -8.42 -18.20 1.10
N LEU A 203 -7.67 -17.19 0.65
CA LEU A 203 -6.60 -17.35 -0.35
C LEU A 203 -5.23 -17.49 0.28
N GLY A 204 -4.99 -16.82 1.39
CA GLY A 204 -3.66 -16.79 1.99
C GLY A 204 -3.57 -15.89 3.21
N VAL A 205 -2.36 -15.77 3.68
CA VAL A 205 -1.98 -15.05 4.89
C VAL A 205 -0.96 -13.97 4.57
N ILE A 206 -1.11 -12.80 5.16
CA ILE A 206 -0.11 -11.73 5.14
C ILE A 206 0.46 -11.65 6.54
N ARG A 207 1.72 -12.05 6.70
CA ARG A 207 2.43 -11.98 7.97
C ARG A 207 3.23 -10.69 8.07
N GLU A 208 2.99 -9.93 9.13
CA GLU A 208 3.81 -8.76 9.47
C GLU A 208 4.93 -9.23 10.39
N GLU A 209 6.13 -9.34 9.85
CA GLU A 209 7.31 -9.64 10.65
C GLU A 209 7.81 -8.33 11.27
N GLU A 210 7.84 -8.25 12.60
CA GLU A 210 8.64 -7.23 13.27
C GLU A 210 10.10 -7.57 13.00
N LYS A 211 10.77 -6.77 12.19
CA LYS A 211 12.22 -6.89 12.08
C LYS A 211 12.79 -6.52 13.44
N ILE A 212 13.51 -7.47 14.01
CA ILE A 212 14.29 -7.29 15.23
C ILE A 212 15.23 -6.11 14.96
N GLN A 213 15.11 -5.04 15.76
CA GLN A 213 16.04 -3.91 15.67
C GLN A 213 17.36 -4.32 16.33
N LEU A 214 18.47 -3.76 15.85
CA LEU A 214 19.78 -4.01 16.46
C LEU A 214 19.76 -3.71 17.97
N GLY A 215 18.96 -2.71 18.39
CA GLY A 215 18.75 -2.37 19.80
C GLY A 215 18.01 -3.43 20.63
N ASP A 216 17.24 -4.32 19.98
CA ASP A 216 16.55 -5.42 20.67
C ASP A 216 17.46 -6.63 20.93
N ILE A 217 18.60 -6.69 20.20
CA ILE A 217 19.60 -7.77 20.31
C ILE A 217 20.75 -7.34 21.21
N LEU A 218 21.06 -6.03 21.22
CA LEU A 218 22.14 -5.49 22.02
C LEU A 218 21.62 -5.22 23.44
N SER A 219 22.32 -5.72 24.45
CA SER A 219 22.01 -5.45 25.86
C SER A 219 22.27 -3.96 26.18
N ASP A 220 21.52 -3.41 27.16
CA ASP A 220 21.73 -2.04 27.67
C ASP A 220 23.13 -1.84 28.29
N ASP A 221 23.82 -2.92 28.63
CA ASP A 221 25.22 -2.93 29.01
C ASP A 221 26.10 -3.02 27.75
N SER A 222 26.64 -1.89 27.32
CA SER A 222 27.53 -1.80 26.15
C SER A 222 28.81 -2.66 26.35
N THR A 223 28.75 -3.89 25.88
CA THR A 223 29.90 -4.77 25.84
C THR A 223 30.74 -4.48 24.59
N PHE A 224 32.03 -4.76 24.66
CA PHE A 224 32.96 -4.64 23.51
C PHE A 224 32.45 -5.40 22.27
N ILE A 225 31.68 -6.46 22.50
CA ILE A 225 31.06 -7.27 21.45
C ILE A 225 29.96 -6.48 20.75
N ASP A 226 29.12 -5.73 21.48
CA ASP A 226 28.03 -4.93 20.94
C ASP A 226 28.54 -3.78 20.07
N GLU A 227 29.64 -3.12 20.49
CA GLU A 227 30.32 -2.10 19.68
C GLU A 227 30.98 -2.67 18.42
N PHE A 228 31.57 -3.87 18.53
CA PHE A 228 32.16 -4.57 17.38
C PHE A 228 31.07 -4.97 16.37
N ILE A 229 29.95 -5.51 16.83
CA ILE A 229 28.80 -5.88 16.00
C ILE A 229 28.26 -4.63 15.29
N ARG A 230 28.00 -3.53 16.01
CA ARG A 230 27.52 -2.27 15.46
C ARG A 230 28.45 -1.75 14.36
N ARG A 231 29.77 -1.70 14.63
CA ARG A 231 30.77 -1.24 13.67
C ARG A 231 30.81 -2.11 12.40
N LYS A 232 30.72 -3.45 12.57
CA LYS A 232 30.70 -4.38 11.43
C LYS A 232 29.46 -4.21 10.55
N PHE A 233 28.31 -3.90 11.13
CA PHE A 233 27.10 -3.60 10.39
C PHE A 233 27.18 -2.26 9.66
N GLU A 234 27.70 -1.22 10.30
CA GLU A 234 27.94 0.08 9.68
C GLU A 234 28.95 -0.02 8.50
N GLU A 235 30.04 -0.76 8.66
CA GLU A 235 31.02 -1.02 7.61
C GLU A 235 30.44 -1.81 6.41
N SER A 236 29.48 -2.69 6.64
CA SER A 236 28.89 -3.51 5.57
C SER A 236 27.99 -2.71 4.63
N GLY A 237 27.56 -1.50 5.02
CA GLY A 237 26.64 -0.65 4.25
C GLY A 237 25.28 -1.28 3.96
N LYS A 238 25.01 -2.46 4.53
CA LYS A 238 23.75 -3.16 4.37
C LYS A 238 22.91 -2.90 5.62
N ASP A 239 21.82 -2.17 5.44
CA ASP A 239 20.82 -1.95 6.49
C ASP A 239 19.99 -3.23 6.70
N TYR A 240 20.59 -4.22 7.36
CA TYR A 240 19.92 -5.48 7.70
C TYR A 240 18.81 -5.29 8.73
N PHE A 241 18.78 -4.14 9.42
CA PHE A 241 17.87 -3.85 10.53
C PHE A 241 17.04 -2.57 10.32
N GLY A 242 17.09 -1.97 9.14
CA GLY A 242 16.26 -0.81 8.80
C GLY A 242 14.78 -1.14 9.02
N GLY A 243 14.20 -0.50 10.02
CA GLY A 243 12.92 -0.80 10.68
C GLY A 243 11.67 -0.82 9.81
N LYS A 244 11.64 -1.60 8.74
CA LYS A 244 10.43 -1.92 7.99
C LYS A 244 9.81 -3.19 8.53
N ARG A 245 8.53 -3.12 8.88
CA ARG A 245 7.69 -4.32 8.99
C ARG A 245 7.70 -5.00 7.62
N GLY A 246 8.41 -6.11 7.49
CA GLY A 246 8.36 -6.95 6.31
C GLY A 246 6.95 -7.51 6.19
N LEU A 247 6.29 -7.33 5.05
CA LEU A 247 5.05 -8.04 4.75
C LEU A 247 5.43 -9.27 3.94
N THR A 248 5.22 -10.45 4.51
CA THR A 248 5.36 -11.72 3.79
C THR A 248 3.98 -12.21 3.40
N VAL A 249 3.74 -12.35 2.09
CA VAL A 249 2.49 -12.89 1.55
C VAL A 249 2.69 -14.38 1.29
N ILE A 250 1.85 -15.20 1.92
CA ILE A 250 1.86 -16.66 1.79
C ILE A 250 0.52 -17.06 1.18
N LEU A 251 0.52 -17.42 -0.10
CA LEU A 251 -0.70 -17.86 -0.78
C LEU A 251 -0.85 -19.37 -0.62
N ASN A 252 -2.09 -19.78 -0.29
CA ASN A 252 -2.47 -21.17 -0.13
C ASN A 252 -1.43 -21.98 0.69
N PRO A 253 -1.14 -21.56 1.93
CA PRO A 253 -0.24 -22.33 2.80
C PRO A 253 -0.80 -23.72 3.08
N GLU A 254 0.02 -24.58 3.67
CA GLU A 254 -0.40 -25.92 4.09
C GLU A 254 -1.53 -25.84 5.13
N ASP A 255 -2.35 -26.91 5.18
CA ASP A 255 -3.54 -26.99 6.03
C ASP A 255 -3.26 -26.74 7.50
N GLU A 256 -2.09 -27.20 8.00
CA GLU A 256 -1.61 -27.08 9.39
C GLU A 256 -1.02 -25.72 9.72
N PHE A 257 -0.85 -24.82 8.75
CA PHE A 257 -0.28 -23.49 8.97
C PHE A 257 -1.04 -22.74 10.07
N GLU A 258 -0.35 -22.42 11.16
CA GLU A 258 -0.95 -21.78 12.33
C GLU A 258 -1.07 -20.27 12.14
N LEU A 259 -2.26 -19.73 12.42
CA LEU A 259 -2.57 -18.31 12.35
C LEU A 259 -2.23 -17.59 13.66
N THR A 260 -1.54 -16.46 13.55
CA THR A 260 -1.21 -15.59 14.68
C THR A 260 -2.09 -14.35 14.72
N ARG A 261 -2.12 -13.66 15.86
CA ARG A 261 -2.90 -12.42 16.05
C ARG A 261 -2.49 -11.29 15.08
N ASN A 262 -1.21 -11.25 14.70
CA ASN A 262 -0.64 -10.20 13.86
C ASN A 262 -0.76 -10.50 12.36
N ASP A 263 -1.29 -11.68 12.00
CA ASP A 263 -1.52 -12.04 10.61
C ASP A 263 -2.73 -11.29 10.04
N GLY A 264 -2.67 -11.00 8.75
CA GLY A 264 -3.81 -10.59 7.93
C GLY A 264 -4.27 -11.76 7.06
N LEU A 265 -5.56 -11.93 6.87
CA LEU A 265 -6.11 -12.93 5.96
C LEU A 265 -6.52 -12.26 4.64
N VAL A 266 -6.15 -12.87 3.53
CA VAL A 266 -6.61 -12.46 2.19
C VAL A 266 -7.76 -13.37 1.80
N VAL A 267 -8.93 -12.76 1.60
CA VAL A 267 -10.17 -13.50 1.31
C VAL A 267 -10.88 -12.93 0.10
N ILE A 268 -11.60 -13.80 -0.64
CA ILE A 268 -12.60 -13.40 -1.63
C ILE A 268 -13.97 -13.54 -0.97
N ALA A 269 -14.75 -12.47 -0.94
CA ALA A 269 -16.12 -12.46 -0.41
C ALA A 269 -16.94 -11.32 -1.01
N ARG A 270 -18.27 -11.45 -1.00
CA ARG A 270 -19.19 -10.37 -1.40
C ARG A 270 -19.14 -9.18 -0.46
N GLU A 271 -19.14 -9.48 0.83
CA GLU A 271 -19.02 -8.48 1.89
C GLU A 271 -17.75 -8.76 2.71
N ARG A 272 -17.22 -7.71 3.32
CA ARG A 272 -16.04 -7.83 4.17
C ARG A 272 -16.35 -8.70 5.40
N PRO A 273 -15.73 -9.88 5.57
CA PRO A 273 -15.94 -10.71 6.74
C PRO A 273 -15.53 -10.01 8.04
N THR A 274 -16.34 -10.17 9.09
CA THR A 274 -16.15 -9.57 10.42
C THR A 274 -15.87 -10.66 11.47
#